data_31d1344ee3c694d059934b6f05d6eb7c
#
_entry.id   31d1344ee3c694d059934b6f05d6eb7c
#
_cell.length_a   1.000
_cell.length_b   1.000
_cell.length_c   1.000
_cell.angle_alpha   90.00
_cell.angle_beta   90.00
_cell.angle_gamma   90.00
#
_symmetry.space_group_name_H-M   'P 1'
#
loop_
_entity.id
_entity.type
_entity.pdbx_description
1 polymer ?
#
loop_
_entity_poly.entity_id
_entity_poly.type
_entity_poly.pdbx_seq_one_letter_code
_entity_poly.pdbx_strand_id
1 'polypeptide(L)'
;MKIISEQNLGRVSFFLTLIVVSAIIFASGVFFVVRTHESALADLAAEEQRLIEQEKLGLKADVDAFLLRIRSLSERFAAIDGQDTEDAAGGQDGKPAAVPDPGWDGVVDALHGAADLDGAGYFIYQLHDPQGGEHFATMLFNPARPDLVGQPLSTDFPDAKGFNFRKVFLQDIRDHGDSFVVYHYNTDEETEAAGSGSVARKLAYFRLYPEAGWIVAKSIRMEWIDQLIASRQAALKAGNERNLIILGLIFLGGTITALILAYLFSLGTRPIFEHYRARERESVERYESLQKTLEKQNRADTLTRAFNRSHFNQELVKEMTRSDRYGTPLSMMLLDLDDFKSFNNQFGCEVGDTLLVELAELIMDNIRHTDMLARWGGEEFAILAPGIDLGHARMFAEKLRRLIEEHLFSVEHRITCSFGVCCYLAAEGQRPFMQRADEALGRAKAGGKNRCIAV
;
A
#
# COMPACT_ATOMS: atom_id res chain seq x y z
N MET A 1 -16.71 -16.59 11.93
CA MET A 1 -15.96 -16.28 10.71
C MET A 1 -16.32 -17.30 9.61
N LYS A 2 -17.61 -17.28 9.14
CA LYS A 2 -18.19 -18.19 8.12
C LYS A 2 -19.15 -17.39 7.24
N ILE A 3 -18.68 -16.33 6.57
CA ILE A 3 -19.57 -15.45 5.79
C ILE A 3 -19.14 -15.34 4.31
N ILE A 4 -18.06 -15.97 3.92
CA ILE A 4 -17.64 -15.97 2.52
C ILE A 4 -17.85 -17.39 1.99
N SER A 5 -19.06 -17.67 1.43
CA SER A 5 -19.23 -18.84 0.58
C SER A 5 -18.40 -18.66 -0.70
N GLU A 6 -17.92 -19.74 -1.31
CA GLU A 6 -17.13 -19.70 -2.55
C GLU A 6 -17.78 -18.85 -3.66
N GLN A 7 -19.12 -18.76 -3.68
CA GLN A 7 -19.89 -17.94 -4.62
C GLN A 7 -19.82 -16.42 -4.34
N ASN A 8 -19.59 -16.03 -3.08
CA ASN A 8 -19.33 -14.63 -2.74
C ASN A 8 -17.87 -14.27 -3.02
N LEU A 9 -16.95 -15.24 -3.05
CA LEU A 9 -15.54 -15.01 -3.31
C LEU A 9 -15.31 -14.41 -4.70
N GLY A 10 -15.94 -14.91 -5.74
CA GLY A 10 -15.85 -14.37 -7.11
C GLY A 10 -16.39 -12.93 -7.21
N ARG A 11 -17.52 -12.63 -6.53
CA ARG A 11 -18.07 -11.28 -6.49
C ARG A 11 -17.20 -10.32 -5.71
N VAL A 12 -16.72 -10.73 -4.54
CA VAL A 12 -15.81 -9.94 -3.70
C VAL A 12 -14.51 -9.69 -4.46
N SER A 13 -13.95 -10.68 -5.14
CA SER A 13 -12.75 -10.54 -5.96
C SER A 13 -12.96 -9.55 -7.11
N PHE A 14 -14.08 -9.62 -7.83
CA PHE A 14 -14.40 -8.67 -8.91
C PHE A 14 -14.50 -7.23 -8.39
N PHE A 15 -15.21 -7.00 -7.27
CA PHE A 15 -15.32 -5.67 -6.66
C PHE A 15 -13.98 -5.16 -6.16
N LEU A 16 -13.19 -6.01 -5.52
CA LEU A 16 -11.86 -5.66 -5.04
C LEU A 16 -10.95 -5.27 -6.20
N THR A 17 -10.98 -6.01 -7.30
CA THR A 17 -10.21 -5.70 -8.51
C THR A 17 -10.64 -4.35 -9.10
N LEU A 18 -11.93 -4.07 -9.17
CA LEU A 18 -12.45 -2.80 -9.68
C LEU A 18 -12.00 -1.61 -8.82
N ILE A 19 -12.07 -1.76 -7.48
CA ILE A 19 -11.61 -0.73 -6.54
C ILE A 19 -10.10 -0.51 -6.68
N VAL A 20 -9.32 -1.58 -6.76
CA VAL A 20 -7.86 -1.48 -6.92
C VAL A 20 -7.48 -0.81 -8.23
N VAL A 21 -8.10 -1.19 -9.35
CA VAL A 21 -7.85 -0.56 -10.66
C VAL A 21 -8.24 0.92 -10.63
N SER A 22 -9.40 1.26 -10.07
CA SER A 22 -9.83 2.66 -9.93
C SER A 22 -8.88 3.47 -9.05
N ALA A 23 -8.40 2.90 -7.96
CA ALA A 23 -7.42 3.54 -7.07
C ALA A 23 -6.07 3.78 -7.77
N ILE A 24 -5.61 2.82 -8.59
CA ILE A 24 -4.37 2.95 -9.38
C ILE A 24 -4.52 4.07 -10.41
N ILE A 25 -5.65 4.13 -11.14
CA ILE A 25 -5.92 5.17 -12.12
C ILE A 25 -5.95 6.55 -11.45
N PHE A 26 -6.63 6.66 -10.30
CA PHE A 26 -6.67 7.91 -9.53
C PHE A 26 -5.30 8.33 -9.02
N ALA A 27 -4.53 7.41 -8.43
CA ALA A 27 -3.18 7.68 -7.96
C ALA A 27 -2.24 8.12 -9.10
N SER A 28 -2.35 7.47 -10.27
CA SER A 28 -1.60 7.85 -11.47
C SER A 28 -1.98 9.25 -11.97
N GLY A 29 -3.26 9.60 -11.92
CA GLY A 29 -3.75 10.93 -12.26
C GLY A 29 -3.24 12.01 -11.31
N VAL A 30 -3.29 11.76 -9.99
CA VAL A 30 -2.72 12.67 -8.98
C VAL A 30 -1.22 12.84 -9.19
N PHE A 31 -0.48 11.74 -9.39
CA PHE A 31 0.95 11.78 -9.66
C PHE A 31 1.27 12.62 -10.89
N PHE A 32 0.51 12.45 -11.97
CA PHE A 32 0.69 13.23 -13.20
C PHE A 32 0.45 14.73 -12.97
N VAL A 33 -0.62 15.10 -12.25
CA VAL A 33 -0.94 16.49 -11.93
C VAL A 33 0.17 17.13 -11.06
N VAL A 34 0.63 16.43 -10.04
CA VAL A 34 1.72 16.90 -9.16
C VAL A 34 3.01 17.08 -9.94
N ARG A 35 3.41 16.10 -10.74
CA ARG A 35 4.64 16.17 -11.54
C ARG A 35 4.61 17.28 -12.57
N THR A 36 3.45 17.50 -13.23
CA THR A 36 3.28 18.60 -14.16
C THR A 36 3.39 19.97 -13.47
N HIS A 37 2.85 20.07 -12.25
CA HIS A 37 2.96 21.28 -11.44
C HIS A 37 4.41 21.55 -11.02
N GLU A 38 5.16 20.55 -10.57
CA GLU A 38 6.58 20.67 -10.23
C GLU A 38 7.42 21.10 -11.45
N SER A 39 7.15 20.51 -12.62
CA SER A 39 7.82 20.90 -13.87
C SER A 39 7.52 22.36 -14.22
N ALA A 40 6.27 22.79 -14.10
CA ALA A 40 5.89 24.18 -14.40
C ALA A 40 6.53 25.19 -13.41
N LEU A 41 6.71 24.82 -12.14
CA LEU A 41 7.45 25.65 -11.16
C LEU A 41 8.93 25.74 -11.51
N ALA A 42 9.54 24.65 -11.95
CA ALA A 42 10.94 24.65 -12.42
C ALA A 42 11.14 25.52 -13.67
N ASP A 43 10.21 25.43 -14.62
CA ASP A 43 10.20 26.27 -15.83
C ASP A 43 10.07 27.76 -15.47
N LEU A 44 9.20 28.09 -14.48
CA LEU A 44 9.03 29.44 -14.02
C LEU A 44 10.28 29.99 -13.33
N ALA A 45 10.97 29.18 -12.52
CA ALA A 45 12.24 29.56 -11.91
C ALA A 45 13.34 29.80 -12.97
N ALA A 46 13.38 28.98 -14.04
CA ALA A 46 14.27 29.17 -15.15
C ALA A 46 13.95 30.46 -15.95
N GLU A 47 12.66 30.79 -16.07
CA GLU A 47 12.24 32.06 -16.69
C GLU A 47 12.68 33.29 -15.85
N GLU A 48 12.49 33.26 -14.51
CA GLU A 48 12.98 34.29 -13.61
C GLU A 48 14.49 34.52 -13.81
N GLN A 49 15.26 33.42 -13.84
CA GLN A 49 16.69 33.49 -14.02
C GLN A 49 17.08 34.12 -15.37
N ARG A 50 16.37 33.77 -16.44
CA ARG A 50 16.60 34.38 -17.77
C ARG A 50 16.33 35.87 -17.78
N LEU A 51 15.24 36.32 -17.12
CA LEU A 51 14.91 37.73 -17.04
C LEU A 51 15.98 38.49 -16.26
N ILE A 52 16.48 37.93 -15.15
CA ILE A 52 17.58 38.52 -14.38
C ILE A 52 18.86 38.61 -15.22
N GLU A 53 19.21 37.56 -15.96
CA GLU A 53 20.41 37.60 -16.85
C GLU A 53 20.27 38.61 -17.99
N GLN A 54 19.07 38.79 -18.52
CA GLN A 54 18.79 39.83 -19.52
C GLN A 54 18.96 41.24 -18.95
N GLU A 55 18.46 41.48 -17.71
CA GLU A 55 18.63 42.74 -17.03
C GLU A 55 20.13 43.03 -16.68
N LYS A 56 20.89 42.02 -16.33
CA LYS A 56 22.33 42.13 -16.10
C LYS A 56 23.08 42.62 -17.36
N LEU A 57 22.73 42.08 -18.53
CA LEU A 57 23.32 42.53 -19.79
C LEU A 57 22.98 43.99 -20.08
N GLY A 58 21.73 44.41 -19.82
CA GLY A 58 21.30 45.79 -19.94
C GLY A 58 22.06 46.74 -19.01
N LEU A 59 22.15 46.38 -17.73
CA LEU A 59 22.86 47.14 -16.70
C LEU A 59 24.35 47.31 -17.06
N LYS A 60 24.98 46.23 -17.54
CA LYS A 60 26.39 46.30 -17.97
C LYS A 60 26.58 47.26 -19.12
N ALA A 61 25.74 47.16 -20.16
CA ALA A 61 25.81 48.07 -21.30
C ALA A 61 25.59 49.55 -20.90
N ASP A 62 24.65 49.78 -19.98
CA ASP A 62 24.33 51.11 -19.48
C ASP A 62 25.52 51.74 -18.71
N VAL A 63 26.15 50.97 -17.81
CA VAL A 63 27.33 51.42 -17.06
C VAL A 63 28.52 51.61 -17.97
N ASP A 64 28.72 50.74 -18.97
CA ASP A 64 29.79 50.95 -19.96
C ASP A 64 29.60 52.24 -20.78
N ALA A 65 28.38 52.53 -21.20
CA ALA A 65 28.04 53.76 -21.88
C ALA A 65 28.25 55.02 -20.97
N PHE A 66 27.90 54.87 -19.69
CA PHE A 66 28.09 55.92 -18.70
C PHE A 66 29.58 56.18 -18.40
N LEU A 67 30.38 55.14 -18.36
CA LEU A 67 31.83 55.28 -18.23
C LEU A 67 32.46 56.00 -19.43
N LEU A 68 32.02 55.72 -20.65
CA LEU A 68 32.44 56.49 -21.85
C LEU A 68 32.08 57.97 -21.74
N ARG A 69 30.88 58.30 -21.20
CA ARG A 69 30.51 59.70 -20.92
C ARG A 69 31.41 60.36 -19.89
N ILE A 70 31.67 59.70 -18.75
CA ILE A 70 32.62 60.16 -17.74
C ILE A 70 33.97 60.44 -18.37
N ARG A 71 34.50 59.54 -19.18
CA ARG A 71 35.78 59.71 -19.87
C ARG A 71 35.78 60.90 -20.80
N SER A 72 34.72 61.09 -21.58
CA SER A 72 34.64 62.20 -22.53
C SER A 72 34.56 63.58 -21.77
N LEU A 73 33.91 63.58 -20.59
CA LEU A 73 33.92 64.76 -19.72
C LEU A 73 35.28 65.05 -19.16
N SER A 74 36.01 64.06 -18.62
CA SER A 74 37.34 64.23 -18.03
C SER A 74 38.34 64.71 -19.10
N GLU A 75 38.28 64.21 -20.32
CA GLU A 75 39.11 64.68 -21.45
C GLU A 75 38.85 66.16 -21.78
N ARG A 76 37.59 66.61 -21.70
CA ARG A 76 37.22 68.02 -21.91
C ARG A 76 37.71 68.94 -20.83
N PHE A 77 37.58 68.51 -19.56
CA PHE A 77 38.08 69.31 -18.42
C PHE A 77 39.60 69.38 -18.41
N ALA A 78 40.30 68.28 -18.70
CA ALA A 78 41.75 68.25 -18.85
C ALA A 78 42.24 69.16 -19.99
N ALA A 79 41.50 69.27 -21.09
CA ALA A 79 41.83 70.19 -22.21
C ALA A 79 41.64 71.68 -21.84
N ILE A 80 40.70 72.02 -20.97
CA ILE A 80 40.47 73.38 -20.46
C ILE A 80 41.59 73.78 -19.48
N ASP A 81 41.90 72.90 -18.53
CA ASP A 81 42.99 73.17 -17.57
C ASP A 81 44.38 73.26 -18.25
N GLY A 82 44.61 72.49 -19.30
CA GLY A 82 45.85 72.53 -20.11
C GLY A 82 45.99 73.84 -20.89
N GLN A 83 44.91 74.53 -21.27
CA GLN A 83 45.00 75.87 -21.91
C GLN A 83 45.30 76.97 -20.93
N ASP A 84 44.76 76.91 -19.69
CA ASP A 84 45.10 77.87 -18.64
C ASP A 84 46.53 77.74 -18.12
N THR A 85 47.18 76.58 -18.26
CA THR A 85 48.60 76.33 -17.86
C THR A 85 49.63 76.70 -18.95
N GLU A 86 49.26 76.74 -20.22
CA GLU A 86 50.14 77.24 -21.27
C GLU A 86 50.31 78.79 -21.19
N ASP A 87 49.29 79.52 -20.76
CA ASP A 87 49.38 80.95 -20.56
C ASP A 87 50.16 81.36 -19.27
N ALA A 88 50.43 80.38 -18.34
CA ALA A 88 51.18 80.61 -17.09
C ALA A 88 52.60 80.11 -17.10
N ALA A 89 53.03 79.41 -18.17
CA ALA A 89 54.40 78.84 -18.23
C ALA A 89 55.44 79.75 -18.82
N GLY A 90 55.69 80.87 -18.17
CA GLY A 90 56.80 81.79 -18.34
C GLY A 90 57.82 81.67 -17.19
N GLY A 91 58.13 80.49 -16.63
CA GLY A 91 59.15 80.34 -15.52
C GLY A 91 59.84 78.99 -15.60
N GLN A 92 61.22 79.09 -15.83
CA GLN A 92 62.13 78.01 -15.74
C GLN A 92 62.20 77.42 -14.32
N ASP A 93 61.95 76.12 -14.21
CA ASP A 93 62.59 75.20 -13.29
C ASP A 93 62.23 73.77 -13.60
N GLY A 94 63.14 72.92 -13.96
CA GLY A 94 62.94 71.52 -14.40
C GLY A 94 62.52 70.56 -13.29
N LYS A 95 61.27 70.53 -12.97
CA LYS A 95 60.62 69.39 -12.32
C LYS A 95 59.77 68.63 -13.36
N PRO A 96 59.77 67.30 -13.32
CA PRO A 96 58.82 66.55 -14.18
C PRO A 96 57.37 67.08 -13.89
N ALA A 97 56.76 67.50 -14.96
CA ALA A 97 55.36 67.94 -14.89
C ALA A 97 54.51 66.89 -14.13
N ALA A 98 53.88 67.33 -13.04
CA ALA A 98 52.81 66.50 -12.43
C ALA A 98 51.77 66.23 -13.51
N VAL A 99 51.34 64.99 -13.62
CA VAL A 99 50.16 64.63 -14.48
C VAL A 99 49.09 65.60 -14.07
N PRO A 100 48.54 66.40 -14.99
CA PRO A 100 47.47 67.34 -14.64
C PRO A 100 46.33 66.55 -13.99
N ASP A 101 45.82 67.09 -12.87
CA ASP A 101 44.60 66.60 -12.25
C ASP A 101 43.52 66.66 -13.34
N PRO A 102 42.88 65.55 -13.71
CA PRO A 102 41.87 65.55 -14.80
C PRO A 102 40.58 66.31 -14.43
N GLY A 103 40.58 67.09 -13.36
CA GLY A 103 39.41 67.91 -12.94
C GLY A 103 38.23 67.05 -12.57
N TRP A 104 38.45 65.97 -11.82
CA TRP A 104 37.41 65.03 -11.39
C TRP A 104 36.23 65.72 -10.65
N ASP A 105 36.48 66.78 -9.87
CA ASP A 105 35.43 67.56 -9.23
C ASP A 105 34.51 68.22 -10.26
N GLY A 106 35.05 68.79 -11.34
CA GLY A 106 34.31 69.34 -12.46
C GLY A 106 33.47 68.30 -13.22
N VAL A 107 33.98 67.07 -13.30
CA VAL A 107 33.23 65.92 -13.91
C VAL A 107 32.00 65.60 -13.01
N VAL A 108 32.16 65.50 -11.70
CA VAL A 108 31.09 65.20 -10.75
C VAL A 108 30.03 66.32 -10.80
N ASP A 109 30.44 67.60 -10.83
CA ASP A 109 29.54 68.74 -10.94
C ASP A 109 28.75 68.74 -12.25
N ALA A 110 29.42 68.39 -13.37
CA ALA A 110 28.77 68.24 -14.69
C ALA A 110 27.73 67.09 -14.69
N LEU A 111 28.03 66.01 -13.96
CA LEU A 111 27.08 64.88 -13.83
C LEU A 111 25.86 65.31 -12.96
N HIS A 112 26.06 66.07 -11.89
CA HIS A 112 24.94 66.61 -11.06
C HIS A 112 24.04 67.59 -11.84
N GLY A 113 24.58 68.30 -12.83
CA GLY A 113 23.79 69.20 -13.68
C GLY A 113 23.07 68.49 -14.85
N ALA A 114 23.22 67.18 -15.02
CA ALA A 114 22.68 66.45 -16.14
C ALA A 114 21.30 65.88 -15.85
N ALA A 115 20.25 66.58 -16.24
CA ALA A 115 18.84 66.24 -15.99
C ALA A 115 18.42 64.83 -16.54
N ASP A 116 19.12 64.31 -17.53
CA ASP A 116 18.88 62.97 -18.11
C ASP A 116 19.32 61.82 -17.19
N LEU A 117 20.02 62.14 -16.12
CA LEU A 117 20.47 61.14 -15.12
C LEU A 117 19.52 61.08 -13.90
N ASP A 118 18.58 62.02 -13.78
CA ASP A 118 17.59 61.99 -12.72
C ASP A 118 16.69 60.76 -12.79
N GLY A 119 16.66 59.97 -11.70
CA GLY A 119 15.89 58.76 -11.61
C GLY A 119 16.45 57.55 -12.42
N ALA A 120 17.58 57.74 -13.14
CA ALA A 120 18.18 56.67 -13.98
C ALA A 120 18.90 55.57 -13.19
N GLY A 121 18.98 55.71 -11.87
CA GLY A 121 19.54 54.71 -10.95
C GLY A 121 21.07 54.60 -10.92
N TYR A 122 21.77 55.57 -11.51
CA TYR A 122 23.24 55.64 -11.45
C TYR A 122 23.74 56.19 -10.11
N PHE A 123 24.88 55.71 -9.63
CA PHE A 123 25.60 56.26 -8.49
C PHE A 123 27.09 55.95 -8.58
N ILE A 124 27.88 56.79 -7.93
CA ILE A 124 29.36 56.74 -7.96
C ILE A 124 29.87 56.77 -6.53
N TYR A 125 30.79 55.88 -6.20
CA TYR A 125 31.57 55.85 -4.97
C TYR A 125 33.03 56.23 -5.23
N GLN A 126 33.62 57.10 -4.41
CA GLN A 126 35.07 57.25 -4.29
C GLN A 126 35.56 56.11 -3.43
N LEU A 127 36.39 55.22 -3.99
CA LEU A 127 37.01 54.13 -3.24
C LEU A 127 38.20 54.64 -2.45
N HIS A 128 38.23 54.36 -1.15
CA HIS A 128 39.35 54.69 -0.26
C HIS A 128 40.12 53.48 0.18
N ASP A 129 39.39 52.42 0.56
CA ASP A 129 40.00 51.15 0.99
C ASP A 129 39.37 49.96 0.23
N PRO A 130 40.14 49.33 -0.67
CA PRO A 130 39.67 48.15 -1.39
C PRO A 130 39.50 46.91 -0.49
N GLN A 131 39.98 46.91 0.74
CA GLN A 131 39.80 45.81 1.69
C GLN A 131 38.47 45.87 2.43
N GLY A 132 37.81 47.03 2.40
CA GLY A 132 36.57 47.26 3.11
C GLY A 132 36.75 47.93 4.47
N GLY A 133 35.72 47.96 5.29
CA GLY A 133 35.70 48.57 6.61
C GLY A 133 34.67 49.71 6.74
N GLU A 134 34.74 50.47 7.82
CA GLU A 134 33.74 51.50 8.15
C GLU A 134 33.71 52.69 7.16
N HIS A 135 34.86 52.99 6.50
CA HIS A 135 35.01 54.11 5.56
C HIS A 135 35.64 53.65 4.25
N PHE A 136 35.16 52.52 3.68
CA PHE A 136 35.76 51.97 2.47
C PHE A 136 35.59 52.87 1.24
N ALA A 137 34.52 53.67 1.24
CA ALA A 137 34.21 54.58 0.15
C ALA A 137 33.39 55.80 0.65
N THR A 138 33.32 56.83 -0.19
CA THR A 138 32.40 57.97 -0.02
C THR A 138 31.48 58.04 -1.24
N MET A 139 30.20 58.36 -1.03
CA MET A 139 29.24 58.59 -2.10
C MET A 139 29.55 59.90 -2.81
N LEU A 140 29.91 59.88 -4.10
CA LEU A 140 30.17 61.08 -4.90
C LEU A 140 28.95 61.55 -5.66
N PHE A 141 28.14 60.63 -6.16
CA PHE A 141 27.01 60.91 -7.00
C PHE A 141 25.89 59.93 -6.73
N ASN A 142 24.71 60.42 -6.50
CA ASN A 142 23.47 59.66 -6.40
C ASN A 142 22.28 60.59 -6.55
N PRO A 143 21.72 60.76 -7.77
CA PRO A 143 20.62 61.65 -8.01
C PRO A 143 19.33 61.19 -7.28
N ALA A 144 19.15 59.86 -7.12
CA ALA A 144 17.98 59.32 -6.41
C ALA A 144 18.02 59.56 -4.88
N ARG A 145 19.27 59.72 -4.30
CA ARG A 145 19.50 59.95 -2.85
C ARG A 145 20.59 61.01 -2.65
N PRO A 146 20.29 62.27 -2.98
CA PRO A 146 21.27 63.35 -2.81
C PRO A 146 21.69 63.59 -1.36
N ASP A 147 20.86 63.14 -0.41
CA ASP A 147 21.18 63.15 1.03
C ASP A 147 22.37 62.27 1.42
N LEU A 148 22.69 61.28 0.62
CA LEU A 148 23.83 60.34 0.82
C LEU A 148 25.13 60.87 0.23
N VAL A 149 25.11 61.85 -0.64
CA VAL A 149 26.33 62.42 -1.26
C VAL A 149 27.22 63.05 -0.16
N GLY A 150 28.52 62.73 -0.22
CA GLY A 150 29.49 63.09 0.80
C GLY A 150 29.51 62.19 2.04
N GLN A 151 28.58 61.24 2.17
CA GLN A 151 28.55 60.35 3.32
C GLN A 151 29.54 59.23 3.18
N PRO A 152 30.24 58.83 4.26
CA PRO A 152 31.07 57.66 4.27
C PRO A 152 30.27 56.38 4.26
N LEU A 153 30.74 55.36 3.54
CA LEU A 153 30.08 54.08 3.38
C LEU A 153 30.85 52.99 4.10
N SER A 154 30.11 52.12 4.80
CA SER A 154 30.64 50.95 5.50
C SER A 154 30.26 49.65 4.75
N THR A 155 31.19 48.71 4.71
CA THR A 155 30.91 47.35 4.23
C THR A 155 30.11 46.53 5.24
N ASP A 156 30.08 46.92 6.51
CA ASP A 156 29.36 46.22 7.58
C ASP A 156 27.91 46.64 7.69
N PHE A 157 27.44 47.57 6.87
CA PHE A 157 26.03 47.99 6.82
C PHE A 157 25.21 46.99 5.98
N PRO A 158 24.33 46.22 6.61
CA PRO A 158 23.50 45.22 5.91
C PRO A 158 22.36 45.88 5.14
N ASP A 159 21.83 45.14 4.16
CA ASP A 159 20.56 45.49 3.50
C ASP A 159 19.35 45.25 4.41
N ALA A 160 18.15 45.53 3.91
CA ALA A 160 16.89 45.37 4.66
C ALA A 160 16.60 43.94 5.14
N LYS A 161 17.32 42.92 4.64
CA LYS A 161 17.24 41.50 5.08
C LYS A 161 18.49 41.02 5.82
N GLY A 162 19.42 41.90 6.14
CA GLY A 162 20.63 41.56 6.87
C GLY A 162 21.79 41.05 5.99
N PHE A 163 21.71 41.20 4.66
CA PHE A 163 22.73 40.77 3.72
C PHE A 163 23.76 41.90 3.48
N ASN A 164 25.07 41.63 3.68
CA ASN A 164 26.15 42.56 3.49
C ASN A 164 26.59 42.65 2.03
N PHE A 165 25.76 43.18 1.17
CA PHE A 165 25.98 43.23 -0.28
C PHE A 165 27.22 44.01 -0.68
N ARG A 166 27.61 45.02 0.15
CA ARG A 166 28.81 45.83 -0.11
C ARG A 166 30.11 45.02 0.05
N LYS A 167 30.18 44.07 0.98
CA LYS A 167 31.29 43.12 1.07
C LYS A 167 31.44 42.27 -0.18
N VAL A 168 30.29 41.79 -0.68
CA VAL A 168 30.26 40.91 -1.85
C VAL A 168 30.75 41.63 -3.09
N PHE A 169 30.15 42.78 -3.44
CA PHE A 169 30.55 43.47 -4.65
C PHE A 169 32.01 44.00 -4.56
N LEU A 170 32.49 44.38 -3.39
CA LEU A 170 33.84 44.85 -3.23
C LEU A 170 34.85 43.74 -3.42
N GLN A 171 34.54 42.53 -2.95
CA GLN A 171 35.33 41.35 -3.19
C GLN A 171 35.38 41.02 -4.68
N ASP A 172 34.23 40.96 -5.35
CA ASP A 172 34.14 40.67 -6.78
C ASP A 172 34.88 41.70 -7.62
N ILE A 173 34.80 42.99 -7.27
CA ILE A 173 35.54 44.06 -7.95
C ILE A 173 37.04 43.87 -7.84
N ARG A 174 37.53 43.46 -6.68
CA ARG A 174 38.98 43.16 -6.51
C ARG A 174 39.42 42.00 -7.37
N ASP A 175 38.57 40.97 -7.48
CA ASP A 175 38.94 39.73 -8.17
C ASP A 175 38.75 39.83 -9.69
N HIS A 176 37.71 40.56 -10.15
CA HIS A 176 37.26 40.58 -11.55
C HIS A 176 37.08 41.97 -12.16
N GLY A 177 37.11 43.05 -11.35
CA GLY A 177 36.89 44.43 -11.78
C GLY A 177 35.44 44.86 -11.87
N ASP A 178 34.50 43.95 -11.79
CA ASP A 178 33.06 44.23 -11.81
C ASP A 178 32.27 43.25 -10.93
N SER A 179 31.01 43.57 -10.60
CA SER A 179 30.15 42.73 -9.81
C SER A 179 28.66 42.98 -10.10
N PHE A 180 27.85 41.90 -10.07
CA PHE A 180 26.41 41.98 -10.02
C PHE A 180 25.91 41.54 -8.65
N VAL A 181 25.08 42.36 -8.00
CA VAL A 181 24.51 42.01 -6.69
C VAL A 181 23.02 42.30 -6.67
N VAL A 182 22.27 41.33 -6.14
CA VAL A 182 20.87 41.55 -5.76
C VAL A 182 20.80 41.86 -4.27
N TYR A 183 20.19 42.96 -3.90
CA TYR A 183 20.03 43.38 -2.49
C TYR A 183 18.60 43.89 -2.23
N HIS A 184 18.25 43.98 -0.95
CA HIS A 184 16.92 44.35 -0.52
C HIS A 184 16.96 45.74 0.10
N TYR A 185 15.93 46.55 -0.22
CA TYR A 185 15.80 47.90 0.34
C TYR A 185 14.39 48.14 0.85
N ASN A 186 14.23 49.08 1.80
CA ASN A 186 12.94 49.53 2.28
C ASN A 186 12.34 50.52 1.29
N THR A 187 11.16 50.26 0.79
CA THR A 187 10.48 51.17 -0.18
C THR A 187 10.12 52.50 0.43
N ASP A 188 9.91 52.57 1.75
CA ASP A 188 9.54 53.76 2.48
C ASP A 188 10.68 54.80 2.59
N GLU A 189 11.94 54.32 2.42
CA GLU A 189 13.11 55.23 2.44
C GLU A 189 13.28 55.99 1.10
N GLU A 190 12.60 55.56 0.04
CA GLU A 190 12.68 56.19 -1.30
C GLU A 190 11.38 56.94 -1.71
N THR A 191 10.28 56.73 -1.01
CA THR A 191 9.01 57.39 -1.28
C THR A 191 8.48 58.02 0.03
N GLU A 192 8.16 59.33 0.02
CA GLU A 192 7.53 60.06 1.16
C GLU A 192 6.16 59.51 1.58
N ALA A 193 5.71 58.37 1.04
CA ALA A 193 4.47 57.72 1.41
C ALA A 193 4.68 56.83 2.63
N ALA A 194 4.62 57.41 3.80
CA ALA A 194 4.65 56.71 5.08
C ALA A 194 3.55 55.65 5.18
N GLY A 195 3.92 54.36 5.43
CA GLY A 195 3.00 53.45 6.08
C GLY A 195 3.00 51.99 5.78
N SER A 196 3.75 51.46 4.82
CA SER A 196 3.80 49.98 4.66
C SER A 196 5.22 49.54 4.33
N GLY A 197 6.04 49.35 5.33
CA GLY A 197 7.42 48.87 5.20
C GLY A 197 7.55 47.60 4.34
N SER A 198 7.36 47.72 3.03
CA SER A 198 7.59 46.61 2.11
C SER A 198 9.05 46.61 1.68
N VAL A 199 9.65 45.44 1.78
CA VAL A 199 11.02 45.18 1.35
C VAL A 199 11.00 44.73 -0.10
N ALA A 200 11.66 45.47 -0.98
CA ALA A 200 11.78 45.16 -2.40
C ALA A 200 13.21 44.75 -2.79
N ARG A 201 13.36 44.15 -3.97
CA ARG A 201 14.66 43.74 -4.52
C ARG A 201 15.17 44.76 -5.53
N LYS A 202 16.48 45.04 -5.48
CA LYS A 202 17.20 45.73 -6.54
C LYS A 202 18.32 44.83 -7.10
N LEU A 203 18.49 44.89 -8.37
CA LEU A 203 19.68 44.35 -9.06
C LEU A 203 20.60 45.52 -9.35
N ALA A 204 21.87 45.48 -8.91
CA ALA A 204 22.88 46.46 -9.22
C ALA A 204 24.08 45.85 -9.89
N TYR A 205 24.66 46.61 -10.77
CA TYR A 205 25.95 46.33 -11.39
C TYR A 205 26.94 47.39 -10.96
N PHE A 206 28.11 46.96 -10.49
CA PHE A 206 29.21 47.78 -10.00
C PHE A 206 30.42 47.52 -10.86
N ARG A 207 31.14 48.60 -11.28
CA ARG A 207 32.33 48.49 -12.03
C ARG A 207 33.38 49.51 -11.50
N LEU A 208 34.61 49.02 -11.33
CA LEU A 208 35.75 49.82 -10.99
C LEU A 208 36.19 50.67 -12.20
N TYR A 209 36.37 51.96 -11.97
CA TYR A 209 37.03 52.89 -12.90
C TYR A 209 38.34 53.32 -12.26
N PRO A 210 39.45 52.63 -12.62
CA PRO A 210 40.72 52.77 -11.91
C PRO A 210 41.38 54.16 -12.06
N GLU A 211 41.11 54.82 -13.21
CA GLU A 211 41.70 56.13 -13.50
C GLU A 211 41.33 57.22 -12.48
N ALA A 212 40.13 57.14 -11.92
CA ALA A 212 39.65 58.06 -10.89
C ALA A 212 39.56 57.42 -9.49
N GLY A 213 39.79 56.10 -9.36
CA GLY A 213 39.56 55.39 -8.13
C GLY A 213 38.05 55.30 -7.77
N TRP A 214 37.19 55.28 -8.78
CA TRP A 214 35.76 55.27 -8.62
C TRP A 214 35.14 53.89 -8.80
N ILE A 215 34.06 53.62 -8.04
CA ILE A 215 33.16 52.54 -8.34
C ILE A 215 31.90 53.14 -8.94
N VAL A 216 31.69 52.93 -10.22
CA VAL A 216 30.51 53.39 -10.96
C VAL A 216 29.46 52.27 -10.96
N ALA A 217 28.25 52.60 -10.62
CA ALA A 217 27.19 51.61 -10.53
C ALA A 217 25.84 52.09 -11.06
N LYS A 218 25.05 51.16 -11.47
CA LYS A 218 23.64 51.36 -11.78
C LYS A 218 22.77 50.29 -11.13
N SER A 219 21.64 50.66 -10.59
CA SER A 219 20.66 49.73 -10.01
C SER A 219 19.30 49.90 -10.66
N ILE A 220 18.57 48.75 -10.77
CA ILE A 220 17.19 48.71 -11.21
C ILE A 220 16.33 48.00 -10.17
N ARG A 221 15.06 48.39 -10.11
CA ARG A 221 14.06 47.73 -9.27
C ARG A 221 13.57 46.45 -9.94
N MET A 222 13.44 45.38 -9.15
CA MET A 222 12.99 44.07 -9.65
C MET A 222 11.49 43.81 -9.42
N GLU A 223 10.73 44.81 -8.95
CA GLU A 223 9.32 44.66 -8.58
C GLU A 223 8.47 44.09 -9.72
N TRP A 224 8.71 44.50 -10.95
CA TRP A 224 7.99 43.96 -12.10
C TRP A 224 8.24 42.47 -12.34
N ILE A 225 9.50 41.99 -12.14
CA ILE A 225 9.83 40.57 -12.22
C ILE A 225 9.12 39.84 -11.09
N ASP A 226 9.19 40.36 -9.84
CA ASP A 226 8.56 39.76 -8.67
C ASP A 226 7.05 39.65 -8.84
N GLN A 227 6.38 40.71 -9.35
CA GLN A 227 4.95 40.68 -9.64
C GLN A 227 4.60 39.71 -10.77
N LEU A 228 5.38 39.67 -11.82
CA LEU A 228 5.18 38.72 -12.94
C LEU A 228 5.25 37.26 -12.44
N ILE A 229 6.32 36.94 -11.70
CA ILE A 229 6.52 35.61 -11.15
C ILE A 229 5.44 35.24 -10.14
N ALA A 230 5.09 36.13 -9.22
CA ALA A 230 4.02 35.93 -8.25
C ALA A 230 2.66 35.69 -8.92
N SER A 231 2.32 36.47 -9.96
CA SER A 231 1.06 36.28 -10.71
C SER A 231 1.00 34.94 -11.41
N ARG A 232 2.09 34.50 -12.03
CA ARG A 232 2.19 33.18 -12.69
C ARG A 232 2.14 32.02 -11.68
N GLN A 233 2.81 32.16 -10.54
CA GLN A 233 2.74 31.17 -9.45
C GLN A 233 1.30 31.02 -8.93
N ALA A 234 0.59 32.14 -8.72
CA ALA A 234 -0.81 32.11 -8.31
C ALA A 234 -1.71 31.41 -9.33
N ALA A 235 -1.51 31.70 -10.64
CA ALA A 235 -2.25 31.05 -11.72
C ALA A 235 -1.97 29.53 -11.80
N LEU A 236 -0.72 29.12 -11.64
CA LEU A 236 -0.32 27.70 -11.61
C LEU A 236 -0.96 26.98 -10.41
N LYS A 237 -0.94 27.59 -9.22
CA LYS A 237 -1.57 27.04 -8.02
C LYS A 237 -3.07 26.88 -8.20
N ALA A 238 -3.77 27.88 -8.67
CA ALA A 238 -5.21 27.82 -8.91
C ALA A 238 -5.57 26.76 -9.98
N GLY A 239 -4.75 26.67 -11.06
CA GLY A 239 -4.89 25.64 -12.09
C GLY A 239 -4.72 24.23 -11.52
N ASN A 240 -3.71 24.01 -10.67
CA ASN A 240 -3.44 22.73 -10.02
C ASN A 240 -4.58 22.31 -9.07
N GLU A 241 -5.06 23.21 -8.21
CA GLU A 241 -6.21 22.97 -7.33
C GLU A 241 -7.46 22.57 -8.13
N ARG A 242 -7.76 23.30 -9.20
CA ARG A 242 -8.89 22.99 -10.10
C ARG A 242 -8.75 21.61 -10.73
N ASN A 243 -7.57 21.26 -11.22
CA ASN A 243 -7.33 19.95 -11.85
C ASN A 243 -7.47 18.80 -10.85
N LEU A 244 -7.03 18.97 -9.61
CA LEU A 244 -7.22 17.98 -8.54
C LEU A 244 -8.70 17.80 -8.19
N ILE A 245 -9.48 18.89 -8.11
CA ILE A 245 -10.93 18.82 -7.88
C ILE A 245 -11.63 18.06 -9.02
N ILE A 246 -11.32 18.40 -10.27
CA ILE A 246 -11.89 17.71 -11.45
C ILE A 246 -11.55 16.24 -11.42
N LEU A 247 -10.30 15.87 -11.14
CA LEU A 247 -9.86 14.48 -11.01
C LEU A 247 -10.64 13.73 -9.91
N GLY A 248 -10.83 14.38 -8.76
CA GLY A 248 -11.63 13.85 -7.66
C GLY A 248 -13.10 13.60 -8.05
N LEU A 249 -13.71 14.53 -8.76
CA LEU A 249 -15.09 14.39 -9.25
C LEU A 249 -15.23 13.27 -10.28
N ILE A 250 -14.28 13.14 -11.22
CA ILE A 250 -14.26 12.04 -12.21
C ILE A 250 -14.13 10.70 -11.49
N PHE A 251 -13.23 10.60 -10.50
CA PHE A 251 -13.05 9.38 -9.70
C PHE A 251 -14.32 9.01 -8.93
N LEU A 252 -14.94 9.99 -8.28
CA LEU A 252 -16.20 9.78 -7.53
C LEU A 252 -17.33 9.31 -8.46
N GLY A 253 -17.51 9.99 -9.60
CA GLY A 253 -18.52 9.62 -10.60
C GLY A 253 -18.29 8.21 -11.16
N GLY A 254 -17.05 7.88 -11.51
CA GLY A 254 -16.65 6.55 -11.96
C GLY A 254 -16.94 5.46 -10.92
N THR A 255 -16.64 5.73 -9.65
CA THR A 255 -16.89 4.80 -8.54
C THR A 255 -18.39 4.57 -8.33
N ILE A 256 -19.20 5.63 -8.34
CA ILE A 256 -20.67 5.53 -8.23
C ILE A 256 -21.23 4.73 -9.40
N THR A 257 -20.81 5.00 -10.63
CA THR A 257 -21.25 4.27 -11.83
C THR A 257 -20.91 2.78 -11.73
N ALA A 258 -19.68 2.46 -11.29
CA ALA A 258 -19.25 1.08 -11.09
C ALA A 258 -20.09 0.35 -10.04
N LEU A 259 -20.41 1.00 -8.93
CA LEU A 259 -21.29 0.44 -7.88
C LEU A 259 -22.70 0.19 -8.39
N ILE A 260 -23.28 1.11 -9.17
CA ILE A 260 -24.60 0.94 -9.78
C ILE A 260 -24.60 -0.25 -10.75
N LEU A 261 -23.63 -0.33 -11.64
CA LEU A 261 -23.51 -1.45 -12.59
C LEU A 261 -23.35 -2.79 -11.87
N ALA A 262 -22.53 -2.83 -10.82
CA ALA A 262 -22.35 -4.02 -10.01
C ALA A 262 -23.64 -4.43 -9.27
N TYR A 263 -24.39 -3.47 -8.75
CA TYR A 263 -25.69 -3.72 -8.14
C TYR A 263 -26.70 -4.29 -9.17
N LEU A 264 -26.81 -3.68 -10.34
CA LEU A 264 -27.68 -4.16 -11.42
C LEU A 264 -27.30 -5.57 -11.89
N PHE A 265 -26.00 -5.83 -12.06
CA PHE A 265 -25.49 -7.17 -12.38
C PHE A 265 -25.85 -8.19 -11.30
N SER A 266 -25.74 -7.81 -10.03
CA SER A 266 -26.13 -8.67 -8.89
C SER A 266 -27.62 -9.00 -8.92
N LEU A 267 -28.48 -8.05 -9.25
CA LEU A 267 -29.93 -8.28 -9.39
C LEU A 267 -30.23 -9.24 -10.55
N GLY A 268 -29.60 -9.03 -11.70
CA GLY A 268 -29.84 -9.88 -12.89
C GLY A 268 -29.36 -11.32 -12.75
N THR A 269 -28.32 -11.56 -11.95
CA THR A 269 -27.75 -12.91 -11.78
C THR A 269 -28.40 -13.72 -10.66
N ARG A 270 -29.13 -13.10 -9.72
CA ARG A 270 -29.81 -13.81 -8.61
C ARG A 270 -30.71 -14.94 -9.06
N PRO A 271 -31.71 -14.74 -9.98
CA PRO A 271 -32.63 -15.80 -10.37
C PRO A 271 -31.92 -16.98 -11.07
N ILE A 272 -30.86 -16.71 -11.79
CA ILE A 272 -30.07 -17.75 -12.48
C ILE A 272 -29.41 -18.66 -11.43
N PHE A 273 -28.77 -18.08 -10.42
CA PHE A 273 -28.11 -18.87 -9.36
C PHE A 273 -29.09 -19.63 -8.48
N GLU A 274 -30.27 -19.06 -8.18
CA GLU A 274 -31.34 -19.76 -7.44
C GLU A 274 -31.83 -20.98 -8.21
N HIS A 275 -32.00 -20.85 -9.52
CA HIS A 275 -32.41 -21.97 -10.37
C HIS A 275 -31.37 -23.10 -10.43
N TYR A 276 -30.06 -22.75 -10.56
CA TYR A 276 -28.98 -23.74 -10.52
C TYR A 276 -28.89 -24.46 -9.18
N ARG A 277 -29.03 -23.73 -8.06
CA ARG A 277 -29.05 -24.35 -6.71
C ARG A 277 -30.22 -25.24 -6.48
N ALA A 278 -31.40 -24.89 -6.98
CA ALA A 278 -32.58 -25.74 -6.86
C ALA A 278 -32.37 -27.06 -7.61
N ARG A 279 -31.84 -27.02 -8.84
CA ARG A 279 -31.51 -28.21 -9.62
C ARG A 279 -30.43 -29.09 -8.97
N GLU A 280 -29.41 -28.50 -8.43
CA GLU A 280 -28.33 -29.23 -7.75
C GLU A 280 -28.88 -29.97 -6.52
N ARG A 281 -29.70 -29.32 -5.69
CA ARG A 281 -30.36 -29.94 -4.54
C ARG A 281 -31.26 -31.10 -4.96
N GLU A 282 -32.08 -30.90 -5.96
CA GLU A 282 -32.99 -31.95 -6.47
C GLU A 282 -32.17 -33.16 -6.99
N SER A 283 -31.08 -32.94 -7.67
CA SER A 283 -30.22 -34.05 -8.15
C SER A 283 -29.57 -34.81 -6.98
N VAL A 284 -29.04 -34.10 -5.97
CA VAL A 284 -28.45 -34.73 -4.77
C VAL A 284 -29.51 -35.57 -4.01
N GLU A 285 -30.68 -35.01 -3.75
CA GLU A 285 -31.79 -35.73 -3.08
C GLU A 285 -32.19 -36.95 -3.88
N ARG A 286 -32.22 -36.86 -5.20
CA ARG A 286 -32.54 -37.99 -6.08
C ARG A 286 -31.48 -39.09 -6.04
N TYR A 287 -30.20 -38.72 -6.03
CA TYR A 287 -29.09 -39.68 -5.86
C TYR A 287 -29.17 -40.40 -4.51
N GLU A 288 -29.38 -39.68 -3.41
CA GLU A 288 -29.49 -40.27 -2.08
C GLU A 288 -30.72 -41.21 -1.97
N SER A 289 -31.85 -40.85 -2.56
CA SER A 289 -33.05 -41.71 -2.55
C SER A 289 -32.85 -42.98 -3.38
N LEU A 290 -32.17 -42.86 -4.52
CA LEU A 290 -31.85 -44.01 -5.37
C LEU A 290 -30.86 -44.94 -4.65
N GLN A 291 -29.86 -44.42 -4.02
CA GLN A 291 -28.88 -45.18 -3.23
C GLN A 291 -29.54 -45.92 -2.07
N LYS A 292 -30.42 -45.25 -1.28
CA LYS A 292 -31.21 -45.92 -0.24
C LYS A 292 -32.12 -47.02 -0.77
N THR A 293 -32.66 -46.86 -1.97
CA THR A 293 -33.52 -47.86 -2.60
C THR A 293 -32.69 -49.08 -3.05
N LEU A 294 -31.50 -48.85 -3.62
CA LEU A 294 -30.57 -49.92 -3.98
C LEU A 294 -30.03 -50.69 -2.76
N GLU A 295 -29.72 -50.00 -1.68
CA GLU A 295 -29.31 -50.61 -0.39
C GLU A 295 -30.40 -51.47 0.21
N LYS A 296 -31.66 -51.04 0.12
CA LYS A 296 -32.81 -51.88 0.58
C LYS A 296 -33.03 -53.10 -0.28
N GLN A 297 -32.71 -53.08 -1.57
CA GLN A 297 -32.83 -54.23 -2.49
C GLN A 297 -31.69 -55.23 -2.37
N ASN A 298 -30.52 -54.74 -1.95
CA ASN A 298 -29.37 -55.61 -1.73
C ASN A 298 -29.44 -56.22 -0.32
N ARG A 299 -29.49 -57.58 -0.24
CA ARG A 299 -29.58 -58.27 1.05
C ARG A 299 -28.24 -58.46 1.73
N ALA A 300 -27.18 -58.44 0.97
CA ALA A 300 -25.82 -58.71 1.43
C ALA A 300 -25.05 -57.43 1.66
N ASP A 301 -24.12 -57.44 2.62
CA ASP A 301 -23.05 -56.45 2.79
C ASP A 301 -22.06 -56.59 1.63
N THR A 302 -21.65 -55.45 1.07
CA THR A 302 -20.81 -55.41 -0.14
C THR A 302 -19.39 -55.93 0.09
N LEU A 303 -18.86 -55.81 1.30
CA LEU A 303 -17.53 -56.23 1.66
C LEU A 303 -17.52 -57.75 2.04
N THR A 304 -18.29 -58.11 3.06
CA THR A 304 -18.20 -59.40 3.72
C THR A 304 -19.12 -60.46 3.18
N ARG A 305 -20.06 -60.10 2.30
CA ARG A 305 -21.11 -61.01 1.77
C ARG A 305 -22.07 -61.55 2.82
N ALA A 306 -21.83 -61.30 4.11
CA ALA A 306 -22.84 -61.53 5.14
C ALA A 306 -24.12 -60.71 4.87
N PHE A 307 -25.22 -61.00 5.51
CA PHE A 307 -26.39 -60.12 5.35
C PHE A 307 -26.12 -58.71 5.85
N ASN A 308 -26.78 -57.72 5.27
CA ASN A 308 -26.66 -56.36 5.76
C ASN A 308 -27.66 -56.12 6.92
N ARG A 309 -27.42 -55.05 7.67
CA ARG A 309 -28.26 -54.66 8.79
C ARG A 309 -29.74 -54.47 8.43
N SER A 310 -30.03 -53.99 7.22
CA SER A 310 -31.40 -53.80 6.75
C SER A 310 -32.15 -55.13 6.62
N HIS A 311 -31.50 -56.10 6.03
CA HIS A 311 -32.09 -57.45 5.86
C HIS A 311 -32.20 -58.17 7.21
N PHE A 312 -31.17 -58.05 8.07
CA PHE A 312 -31.21 -58.62 9.42
C PHE A 312 -32.44 -58.10 10.21
N ASN A 313 -32.71 -56.83 10.20
CA ASN A 313 -33.87 -56.22 10.90
C ASN A 313 -35.20 -56.77 10.35
N GLN A 314 -35.30 -57.03 9.07
CA GLN A 314 -36.51 -57.61 8.47
C GLN A 314 -36.70 -59.05 8.93
N GLU A 315 -35.67 -59.86 8.94
CA GLU A 315 -35.74 -61.25 9.39
C GLU A 315 -35.94 -61.36 10.90
N LEU A 316 -35.30 -60.46 11.69
CA LEU A 316 -35.48 -60.39 13.14
C LEU A 316 -36.96 -60.20 13.51
N VAL A 317 -37.69 -59.29 12.85
CA VAL A 317 -39.12 -59.08 13.08
C VAL A 317 -39.93 -60.33 12.72
N LYS A 318 -39.57 -61.03 11.65
CA LYS A 318 -40.26 -62.24 11.26
C LYS A 318 -40.04 -63.38 12.28
N GLU A 319 -38.80 -63.59 12.73
CA GLU A 319 -38.45 -64.61 13.69
C GLU A 319 -38.99 -64.32 15.09
N MET A 320 -39.06 -63.02 15.53
CA MET A 320 -39.75 -62.62 16.75
C MET A 320 -41.25 -62.95 16.68
N THR A 321 -41.92 -62.61 15.58
CA THR A 321 -43.35 -62.96 15.37
C THR A 321 -43.54 -64.47 15.37
N ARG A 322 -42.60 -65.24 14.83
CA ARG A 322 -42.64 -66.71 14.84
C ARG A 322 -42.43 -67.24 16.27
N SER A 323 -41.48 -66.68 17.02
CA SER A 323 -41.24 -67.02 18.43
C SER A 323 -42.48 -66.78 19.31
N ASP A 324 -43.08 -65.62 19.17
CA ASP A 324 -44.34 -65.29 19.88
C ASP A 324 -45.50 -66.25 19.58
N ARG A 325 -45.60 -66.66 18.29
CA ARG A 325 -46.71 -67.51 17.84
C ARG A 325 -46.52 -68.97 18.23
N TYR A 326 -45.30 -69.49 18.20
CA TYR A 326 -45.02 -70.92 18.37
C TYR A 326 -44.33 -71.24 19.71
N GLY A 327 -43.96 -70.24 20.50
CA GLY A 327 -43.21 -70.43 21.73
C GLY A 327 -41.80 -71.01 21.54
N THR A 328 -41.23 -70.89 20.32
CA THR A 328 -39.90 -71.37 20.04
C THR A 328 -38.88 -70.36 20.50
N PRO A 329 -37.82 -70.78 21.19
CA PRO A 329 -36.79 -69.83 21.63
C PRO A 329 -36.12 -69.14 20.44
N LEU A 330 -35.73 -67.90 20.60
CA LEU A 330 -35.02 -67.07 19.64
C LEU A 330 -33.87 -66.35 20.33
N SER A 331 -32.64 -66.59 19.93
CA SER A 331 -31.50 -65.91 20.50
C SER A 331 -30.79 -65.01 19.47
N MET A 332 -30.18 -64.00 20.00
CA MET A 332 -29.34 -63.09 19.23
C MET A 332 -27.98 -62.93 19.91
N MET A 333 -26.97 -62.84 19.08
CA MET A 333 -25.59 -62.58 19.53
C MET A 333 -25.10 -61.36 18.74
N LEU A 334 -24.63 -60.35 19.45
CA LEU A 334 -23.85 -59.27 18.89
C LEU A 334 -22.36 -59.55 19.17
N LEU A 335 -21.53 -59.41 18.18
CA LEU A 335 -20.09 -59.57 18.33
C LEU A 335 -19.35 -58.36 17.72
N ASP A 336 -18.21 -58.08 18.25
CA ASP A 336 -17.36 -56.99 17.85
C ASP A 336 -15.90 -57.41 17.97
N LEU A 337 -15.07 -57.04 16.94
CA LEU A 337 -13.65 -57.32 16.97
C LEU A 337 -12.95 -56.44 18.01
N ASP A 338 -12.23 -57.10 18.92
CA ASP A 338 -11.51 -56.39 19.95
C ASP A 338 -10.31 -55.61 19.33
N ASP A 339 -10.19 -54.33 19.69
CA ASP A 339 -9.11 -53.44 19.27
C ASP A 339 -8.95 -53.20 17.75
N PHE A 340 -10.00 -53.40 16.96
CA PHE A 340 -9.96 -53.28 15.51
C PHE A 340 -9.50 -51.92 15.02
N LYS A 341 -9.85 -50.84 15.71
CA LYS A 341 -9.35 -49.50 15.39
C LYS A 341 -7.82 -49.38 15.54
N SER A 342 -7.25 -50.02 16.57
CA SER A 342 -5.79 -50.05 16.77
C SER A 342 -5.13 -50.90 15.71
N PHE A 343 -5.76 -52.02 15.35
CA PHE A 343 -5.33 -52.86 14.25
C PHE A 343 -5.28 -52.10 12.92
N ASN A 344 -6.32 -51.39 12.56
CA ASN A 344 -6.34 -50.59 11.32
C ASN A 344 -5.28 -49.49 11.33
N ASN A 345 -5.01 -48.87 12.47
CA ASN A 345 -3.96 -47.82 12.60
C ASN A 345 -2.55 -48.42 12.38
N GLN A 346 -2.37 -49.71 12.72
CA GLN A 346 -1.08 -50.39 12.59
C GLN A 346 -0.84 -51.02 11.20
N PHE A 347 -1.88 -51.65 10.64
CA PHE A 347 -1.77 -52.45 9.42
C PHE A 347 -2.45 -51.84 8.19
N GLY A 348 -3.23 -50.77 8.38
CA GLY A 348 -3.99 -50.11 7.30
C GLY A 348 -5.41 -50.68 7.12
N CYS A 349 -6.30 -49.86 6.53
CA CYS A 349 -7.71 -50.22 6.36
C CYS A 349 -7.93 -51.38 5.38
N GLU A 350 -7.11 -51.53 4.33
CA GLU A 350 -7.22 -52.60 3.37
C GLU A 350 -6.97 -54.00 4.00
N VAL A 351 -6.00 -54.07 4.94
CA VAL A 351 -5.73 -55.25 5.72
C VAL A 351 -6.88 -55.54 6.69
N GLY A 352 -7.46 -54.49 7.29
CA GLY A 352 -8.66 -54.59 8.12
C GLY A 352 -9.87 -55.12 7.35
N ASP A 353 -10.08 -54.64 6.13
CA ASP A 353 -11.16 -55.13 5.26
C ASP A 353 -10.98 -56.64 4.92
N THR A 354 -9.74 -57.09 4.63
CA THR A 354 -9.44 -58.49 4.42
C THR A 354 -9.77 -59.34 5.66
N LEU A 355 -9.38 -58.87 6.85
CA LEU A 355 -9.69 -59.50 8.11
C LEU A 355 -11.22 -59.63 8.34
N LEU A 356 -12.00 -58.58 8.02
CA LEU A 356 -13.46 -58.65 8.15
C LEU A 356 -14.09 -59.67 7.20
N VAL A 357 -13.57 -59.82 6.00
CA VAL A 357 -14.01 -60.87 5.04
C VAL A 357 -13.72 -62.26 5.60
N GLU A 358 -12.49 -62.54 6.00
CA GLU A 358 -12.08 -63.81 6.58
C GLU A 358 -12.88 -64.16 7.84
N LEU A 359 -13.13 -63.17 8.72
CA LEU A 359 -13.95 -63.37 9.91
C LEU A 359 -15.39 -63.75 9.56
N ALA A 360 -15.99 -63.05 8.59
CA ALA A 360 -17.33 -63.37 8.16
C ALA A 360 -17.44 -64.77 7.55
N GLU A 361 -16.49 -65.16 6.70
CA GLU A 361 -16.41 -66.52 6.14
C GLU A 361 -16.24 -67.56 7.23
N LEU A 362 -15.33 -67.36 8.18
CA LEU A 362 -15.12 -68.24 9.31
C LEU A 362 -16.40 -68.46 10.12
N ILE A 363 -17.16 -67.39 10.38
CA ILE A 363 -18.40 -67.50 11.13
C ILE A 363 -19.47 -68.17 10.29
N MET A 364 -19.65 -67.82 9.02
CA MET A 364 -20.65 -68.41 8.11
C MET A 364 -20.43 -69.95 7.97
N ASP A 365 -19.20 -70.42 7.91
CA ASP A 365 -18.87 -71.83 7.85
C ASP A 365 -19.18 -72.59 9.16
N ASN A 366 -19.34 -71.87 10.26
CA ASN A 366 -19.53 -72.45 11.57
C ASN A 366 -20.90 -72.21 12.24
N ILE A 367 -21.84 -71.57 11.49
CA ILE A 367 -23.24 -71.42 11.90
C ILE A 367 -24.13 -72.38 11.12
N ARG A 368 -25.33 -72.56 11.61
CA ARG A 368 -26.32 -73.45 10.92
C ARG A 368 -26.93 -72.70 9.74
N HIS A 369 -27.45 -73.45 8.78
CA HIS A 369 -28.20 -72.86 7.65
C HIS A 369 -29.43 -72.07 8.09
N THR A 370 -29.99 -72.35 9.30
CA THR A 370 -31.11 -71.61 9.89
C THR A 370 -30.70 -70.35 10.60
N ASP A 371 -29.44 -70.20 10.92
CA ASP A 371 -28.87 -69.07 11.58
C ASP A 371 -28.50 -68.01 10.51
N MET A 372 -28.52 -66.76 10.93
CA MET A 372 -28.22 -65.65 10.03
C MET A 372 -27.08 -64.85 10.59
N LEU A 373 -26.00 -64.64 9.80
CA LEU A 373 -24.97 -63.71 10.08
C LEU A 373 -25.22 -62.41 9.29
N ALA A 374 -25.15 -61.26 9.98
CA ALA A 374 -25.20 -59.97 9.34
C ALA A 374 -24.08 -59.08 9.83
N ARG A 375 -23.53 -58.26 8.96
CA ARG A 375 -22.65 -57.15 9.35
C ARG A 375 -23.52 -55.99 9.88
N TRP A 376 -23.30 -55.67 11.14
CA TRP A 376 -24.11 -54.65 11.83
C TRP A 376 -23.60 -53.23 11.56
N GLY A 377 -22.29 -53.04 11.50
CA GLY A 377 -21.60 -51.81 11.17
C GLY A 377 -20.11 -51.92 11.46
N GLY A 378 -19.26 -51.25 10.69
CA GLY A 378 -17.83 -51.26 10.91
C GLY A 378 -17.23 -52.66 11.16
N GLU A 379 -16.84 -52.90 12.41
CA GLU A 379 -16.31 -54.18 12.94
C GLU A 379 -17.34 -55.04 13.70
N GLU A 380 -18.60 -54.62 13.70
CA GLU A 380 -19.67 -55.30 14.44
C GLU A 380 -20.45 -56.26 13.54
N PHE A 381 -20.76 -57.44 14.07
CA PHE A 381 -21.62 -58.43 13.43
C PHE A 381 -22.75 -58.86 14.35
N ALA A 382 -23.85 -59.32 13.78
CA ALA A 382 -25.01 -59.84 14.51
C ALA A 382 -25.35 -61.26 13.99
N ILE A 383 -25.58 -62.19 14.91
CA ILE A 383 -26.07 -63.53 14.58
C ILE A 383 -27.46 -63.67 15.17
N LEU A 384 -28.40 -64.08 14.32
CA LEU A 384 -29.74 -64.45 14.71
C LEU A 384 -29.84 -65.97 14.68
N ALA A 385 -30.22 -66.57 15.79
CA ALA A 385 -30.25 -68.04 16.00
C ALA A 385 -31.67 -68.50 16.43
N PRO A 386 -32.54 -68.82 15.50
CA PRO A 386 -33.85 -69.38 15.80
C PRO A 386 -33.77 -70.76 16.43
N GLY A 387 -34.70 -71.07 17.38
CA GLY A 387 -34.80 -72.37 17.99
C GLY A 387 -33.70 -72.67 19.08
N ILE A 388 -32.99 -71.65 19.50
CA ILE A 388 -31.90 -71.77 20.49
C ILE A 388 -32.25 -70.89 21.73
N ASP A 389 -32.22 -71.50 22.90
CA ASP A 389 -32.36 -70.81 24.20
C ASP A 389 -31.04 -70.10 24.62
N LEU A 390 -31.14 -69.36 25.69
CA LEU A 390 -30.00 -68.56 26.17
C LEU A 390 -28.78 -69.43 26.55
N GLY A 391 -28.99 -70.60 27.16
CA GLY A 391 -27.91 -71.50 27.56
C GLY A 391 -27.14 -72.05 26.39
N HIS A 392 -27.87 -72.51 25.37
CA HIS A 392 -27.28 -73.00 24.14
C HIS A 392 -26.65 -71.87 23.32
N ALA A 393 -27.27 -70.68 23.25
CA ALA A 393 -26.75 -69.55 22.57
C ALA A 393 -25.42 -69.07 23.19
N ARG A 394 -25.32 -69.06 24.50
CA ARG A 394 -24.06 -68.75 25.21
C ARG A 394 -22.96 -69.77 24.88
N MET A 395 -23.27 -71.09 24.87
CA MET A 395 -22.28 -72.09 24.49
C MET A 395 -21.86 -71.96 23.03
N PHE A 396 -22.78 -71.60 22.15
CA PHE A 396 -22.51 -71.31 20.75
C PHE A 396 -21.62 -70.10 20.57
N ALA A 397 -21.94 -68.99 21.22
CA ALA A 397 -21.09 -67.79 21.20
C ALA A 397 -19.66 -68.07 21.71
N GLU A 398 -19.54 -68.84 22.83
CA GLU A 398 -18.24 -69.22 23.37
C GLU A 398 -17.44 -70.15 22.44
N LYS A 399 -18.14 -71.04 21.71
CA LYS A 399 -17.51 -71.85 20.64
C LYS A 399 -16.95 -70.93 19.52
N LEU A 400 -17.75 -69.98 19.06
CA LEU A 400 -17.31 -69.03 18.03
C LEU A 400 -16.15 -68.17 18.53
N ARG A 401 -16.22 -67.68 19.75
CA ARG A 401 -15.19 -66.89 20.37
C ARG A 401 -13.84 -67.63 20.38
N ARG A 402 -13.83 -68.88 20.81
CA ARG A 402 -12.61 -69.74 20.83
C ARG A 402 -12.13 -70.03 19.41
N LEU A 403 -13.06 -70.33 18.50
CA LEU A 403 -12.73 -70.58 17.10
C LEU A 403 -12.02 -69.34 16.48
N ILE A 404 -12.51 -68.12 16.74
CA ILE A 404 -11.90 -66.90 16.26
C ILE A 404 -10.53 -66.67 16.90
N GLU A 405 -10.40 -66.89 18.23
CA GLU A 405 -9.15 -66.74 18.98
C GLU A 405 -8.06 -67.72 18.51
N GLU A 406 -8.44 -68.95 18.10
CA GLU A 406 -7.55 -70.01 17.66
C GLU A 406 -7.29 -70.03 16.14
N HIS A 407 -8.07 -69.26 15.40
CA HIS A 407 -7.95 -69.21 13.96
C HIS A 407 -6.69 -68.45 13.54
N LEU A 408 -5.98 -68.99 12.53
CA LEU A 408 -4.82 -68.36 11.92
C LEU A 408 -5.34 -67.52 10.72
N PHE A 409 -5.63 -66.24 10.98
CA PHE A 409 -5.97 -65.31 9.91
C PHE A 409 -4.76 -65.05 9.01
N SER A 410 -5.01 -64.63 7.78
CA SER A 410 -3.96 -64.29 6.82
C SER A 410 -3.05 -63.13 7.32
N VAL A 411 -3.48 -62.46 8.35
CA VAL A 411 -2.71 -61.44 9.07
C VAL A 411 -2.02 -62.14 10.25
N GLU A 412 -0.71 -62.07 10.35
CA GLU A 412 0.06 -62.61 11.48
C GLU A 412 -0.18 -61.85 12.81
N HIS A 413 -1.45 -61.80 13.24
CA HIS A 413 -1.86 -61.12 14.47
C HIS A 413 -2.98 -61.88 15.15
N ARG A 414 -2.93 -61.96 16.46
CA ARG A 414 -3.96 -62.64 17.26
C ARG A 414 -5.22 -61.77 17.29
N ILE A 415 -6.35 -62.28 16.79
CA ILE A 415 -7.62 -61.62 16.76
C ILE A 415 -8.54 -62.21 17.82
N THR A 416 -9.21 -61.35 18.58
CA THR A 416 -10.23 -61.76 19.50
C THR A 416 -11.52 -60.98 19.28
N CYS A 417 -12.63 -61.54 19.77
CA CYS A 417 -13.93 -60.91 19.69
C CYS A 417 -14.63 -60.97 21.05
N SER A 418 -15.37 -59.92 21.34
CA SER A 418 -16.30 -59.86 22.47
C SER A 418 -17.71 -60.14 21.99
N PHE A 419 -18.47 -60.88 22.78
CA PHE A 419 -19.84 -61.26 22.46
C PHE A 419 -20.83 -60.82 23.53
N GLY A 420 -21.98 -60.24 23.12
CA GLY A 420 -23.17 -60.04 23.88
C GLY A 420 -24.30 -60.98 23.40
N VAL A 421 -24.84 -61.77 24.29
CA VAL A 421 -25.83 -62.78 23.97
C VAL A 421 -27.11 -62.55 24.74
N CYS A 422 -28.24 -62.58 24.06
CA CYS A 422 -29.54 -62.52 24.75
C CYS A 422 -30.57 -63.45 24.07
N CYS A 423 -31.58 -63.88 24.83
CA CYS A 423 -32.69 -64.63 24.32
C CYS A 423 -33.92 -63.73 24.30
N TYR A 424 -34.71 -63.81 23.27
CA TYR A 424 -35.96 -63.05 23.10
C TYR A 424 -36.96 -63.38 24.21
N LEU A 425 -37.51 -62.34 24.84
CA LEU A 425 -38.59 -62.46 25.80
C LEU A 425 -39.91 -62.18 25.11
N ALA A 426 -40.89 -63.01 25.28
CA ALA A 426 -42.22 -62.90 24.60
C ALA A 426 -42.76 -61.47 24.72
N ALA A 427 -43.12 -60.87 23.62
CA ALA A 427 -43.70 -59.51 23.51
C ALA A 427 -42.81 -58.36 23.98
N GLU A 428 -41.50 -58.54 24.16
CA GLU A 428 -40.62 -57.41 24.55
C GLU A 428 -40.39 -56.37 23.45
N GLY A 429 -40.59 -56.73 22.19
CA GLY A 429 -40.34 -55.86 21.07
C GLY A 429 -38.90 -55.84 20.61
N GLN A 430 -38.67 -55.40 19.34
CA GLN A 430 -37.34 -55.44 18.71
C GLN A 430 -36.30 -54.58 19.46
N ARG A 431 -36.65 -53.34 19.85
CA ARG A 431 -35.70 -52.39 20.44
C ARG A 431 -35.16 -52.83 21.80
N PRO A 432 -36.00 -53.26 22.77
CA PRO A 432 -35.48 -53.81 24.03
C PRO A 432 -34.63 -55.06 23.84
N PHE A 433 -34.99 -55.99 22.92
CA PHE A 433 -34.23 -57.19 22.66
C PHE A 433 -32.83 -56.87 22.15
N MET A 434 -32.73 -55.96 21.20
CA MET A 434 -31.43 -55.50 20.69
C MET A 434 -30.61 -54.76 21.73
N GLN A 435 -31.24 -53.94 22.57
CA GLN A 435 -30.58 -53.19 23.63
C GLN A 435 -29.92 -54.10 24.65
N ARG A 436 -30.60 -55.21 25.03
CA ARG A 436 -30.04 -56.22 25.96
C ARG A 436 -28.78 -56.87 25.38
N ALA A 437 -28.79 -57.21 24.07
CA ALA A 437 -27.61 -57.74 23.44
C ALA A 437 -26.46 -56.74 23.40
N ASP A 438 -26.73 -55.47 23.13
CA ASP A 438 -25.73 -54.39 23.11
C ASP A 438 -25.15 -54.14 24.49
N GLU A 439 -25.99 -54.07 25.56
CA GLU A 439 -25.55 -53.94 26.93
C GLU A 439 -24.66 -55.13 27.38
N ALA A 440 -25.01 -56.35 26.94
CA ALA A 440 -24.19 -57.52 27.21
C ALA A 440 -22.84 -57.45 26.50
N LEU A 441 -22.81 -57.00 25.24
CA LEU A 441 -21.57 -56.77 24.48
C LEU A 441 -20.73 -55.68 25.15
N GLY A 442 -21.33 -54.57 25.58
CA GLY A 442 -20.61 -53.49 26.32
C GLY A 442 -19.96 -54.01 27.63
N ARG A 443 -20.67 -54.88 28.35
CA ARG A 443 -20.14 -55.56 29.56
C ARG A 443 -18.99 -56.51 29.24
N ALA A 444 -19.06 -57.23 28.08
CA ALA A 444 -17.98 -58.08 27.65
C ALA A 444 -16.72 -57.30 27.37
N LYS A 445 -16.82 -56.18 26.64
CA LYS A 445 -15.72 -55.26 26.34
C LYS A 445 -15.15 -54.65 27.64
N ALA A 446 -16.01 -54.10 28.52
CA ALA A 446 -15.58 -53.50 29.80
C ALA A 446 -14.95 -54.50 30.74
N GLY A 447 -15.37 -55.76 30.73
CA GLY A 447 -14.86 -56.84 31.57
C GLY A 447 -13.47 -57.34 31.21
N GLY A 448 -12.83 -56.82 30.13
CA GLY A 448 -11.49 -57.19 29.70
C GLY A 448 -11.47 -57.90 28.35
N LYS A 449 -12.52 -57.77 27.54
CA LYS A 449 -12.63 -58.28 26.17
C LYS A 449 -12.53 -59.80 26.06
N ASN A 450 -12.49 -60.33 24.83
CA ASN A 450 -12.33 -61.75 24.53
C ASN A 450 -13.20 -62.66 25.42
N ARG A 451 -14.51 -62.36 25.51
CA ARG A 451 -15.46 -63.08 26.33
C ARG A 451 -16.88 -62.99 25.83
N CYS A 452 -17.71 -63.92 26.35
CA CYS A 452 -19.15 -63.92 26.11
C CYS A 452 -19.90 -63.52 27.38
N ILE A 453 -20.78 -62.53 27.28
CA ILE A 453 -21.74 -62.20 28.34
C ILE A 453 -23.15 -62.51 27.88
N ALA A 454 -23.91 -63.27 28.63
CA ALA A 454 -25.29 -63.62 28.32
C ALA A 454 -26.24 -62.98 29.35
N VAL A 455 -27.38 -62.45 28.89
CA VAL A 455 -28.42 -61.79 29.66
C VAL A 455 -29.82 -62.18 29.26
#